data_89efdb054b101582f2b6f72d866b7eff
#
_entry.id   89efdb054b101582f2b6f72d866b7eff
#
_cell.length_a   1.000
_cell.length_b   1.000
_cell.length_c   1.000
_cell.angle_alpha   90.00
_cell.angle_beta   90.00
_cell.angle_gamma   90.00
#
_symmetry.space_group_name_H-M   'P 1'
#
loop_
_entity.id
_entity.type
_entity.pdbx_description
1 polymer ?
#
loop_
_entity_poly.entity_id
_entity_poly.type
_entity_poly.pdbx_seq_one_letter_code
_entity_poly.pdbx_strand_id
1 'polypeptide(L)'
;MNGLLHRPVMVARRIFAPYDSADGSAGDKACVTLERRAFFEMKAGQAHSIRVRASAGDYSVACGPGILRQAGRVIEKLGRFTSVHILSSPKVWRAVAATVRRGISPAYEPQVHLFNDAETAKNLRTVEEMARTLVRAGADRKALLIAVGGGVVGDVAGFLAASYLRGVALAQVPTTVVAQVDSAVGGKTGVNLPEGKNLVGAFYPPRVVLVDPDVLTTLPDREFRGGLAEVIKYGVIADEKLFRFLEENITRILRRDASVLHHVIRRCIEIKASVVSRDERESGPRETLNFGHTFGHALESATRYRRFQHGEAVALGMMCAALLGHELLETPADQVSRMVALIRQIGPFPTWPKIPAVRLLKTMSSDKKANRGQLRFVLTPRLGCALSYADVPMKNVLCVLRFGPQLALRRLAELEKCDG
;
A
#
# COMPACT_ATOMS: atom_id res chain seq x y z
N MET A 1 -16.59 22.81 -56.53
CA MET A 1 -16.34 21.47 -55.98
C MET A 1 -15.63 21.62 -54.67
N ASN A 2 -16.36 21.95 -53.63
CA ASN A 2 -15.84 22.12 -52.26
C ASN A 2 -16.79 21.36 -51.33
N GLY A 3 -16.26 20.50 -50.51
CA GLY A 3 -17.05 19.94 -49.46
C GLY A 3 -16.37 18.78 -48.77
N LEU A 4 -16.27 18.88 -47.44
CA LEU A 4 -16.01 17.82 -46.50
C LEU A 4 -14.57 17.66 -46.02
N LEU A 5 -14.20 18.53 -45.07
CA LEU A 5 -13.21 18.20 -44.01
C LEU A 5 -13.45 19.13 -42.81
N HIS A 6 -14.46 18.83 -42.01
CA HIS A 6 -14.58 19.32 -40.63
C HIS A 6 -15.66 18.50 -39.92
N ARG A 7 -15.25 17.46 -39.18
CA ARG A 7 -15.91 16.91 -38.01
C ARG A 7 -15.20 15.66 -37.51
N PRO A 8 -14.26 15.78 -36.56
CA PRO A 8 -14.16 14.75 -35.51
C PRO A 8 -14.27 15.24 -34.06
N VAL A 9 -14.30 16.56 -33.79
CA VAL A 9 -14.20 17.08 -32.42
C VAL A 9 -15.50 16.93 -31.60
N MET A 10 -16.66 16.83 -32.25
CA MET A 10 -17.95 16.79 -31.51
C MET A 10 -18.43 15.41 -31.05
N VAL A 11 -17.78 14.32 -31.45
CA VAL A 11 -18.22 12.96 -31.05
C VAL A 11 -17.69 12.56 -29.68
N ALA A 12 -16.56 13.12 -29.21
CA ALA A 12 -15.98 12.77 -27.93
C ALA A 12 -16.73 13.37 -26.71
N ARG A 13 -17.32 14.56 -26.86
CA ARG A 13 -18.11 15.22 -25.80
C ARG A 13 -19.46 14.56 -25.47
N ARG A 14 -20.00 13.70 -26.35
CA ARG A 14 -21.31 13.05 -26.15
C ARG A 14 -21.28 11.68 -25.48
N ILE A 15 -20.10 11.15 -25.20
CA ILE A 15 -19.99 9.82 -24.55
C ILE A 15 -20.17 9.90 -23.02
N PHE A 16 -19.87 11.05 -22.42
CA PHE A 16 -20.01 11.24 -20.99
C PHE A 16 -20.85 12.51 -20.71
N ALA A 17 -22.06 12.35 -20.20
CA ALA A 17 -22.78 13.46 -19.59
C ALA A 17 -22.11 13.82 -18.25
N PRO A 18 -22.05 15.13 -17.87
CA PRO A 18 -21.62 15.49 -16.53
C PRO A 18 -22.42 14.73 -15.49
N TYR A 19 -21.76 14.31 -14.43
CA TYR A 19 -22.41 13.68 -13.29
C TYR A 19 -23.09 14.78 -12.46
N ASP A 20 -24.38 14.98 -12.70
CA ASP A 20 -25.23 15.74 -11.78
C ASP A 20 -25.50 14.84 -10.56
N SER A 21 -24.89 15.16 -9.43
CA SER A 21 -25.27 14.57 -8.15
C SER A 21 -26.66 15.12 -7.79
N ALA A 22 -27.69 14.33 -8.05
CA ALA A 22 -29.09 14.67 -7.75
C ALA A 22 -29.37 14.80 -6.25
N ASP A 23 -28.35 14.73 -5.42
CA ASP A 23 -28.42 14.91 -3.99
C ASP A 23 -27.40 15.99 -3.57
N GLY A 24 -27.92 17.15 -3.17
CA GLY A 24 -27.17 18.32 -2.68
C GLY A 24 -26.34 18.08 -1.41
N SER A 25 -25.93 16.84 -1.12
CA SER A 25 -25.11 16.41 0.02
C SER A 25 -23.62 16.28 -0.32
N ALA A 26 -23.13 16.98 -1.33
CA ALA A 26 -21.67 17.19 -1.52
C ALA A 26 -21.07 18.12 -0.44
N GLY A 27 -21.88 18.53 0.55
CA GLY A 27 -21.47 19.26 1.74
C GLY A 27 -20.65 18.39 2.68
N ASP A 28 -19.41 18.78 2.94
CA ASP A 28 -18.55 18.38 4.08
C ASP A 28 -18.03 16.94 4.18
N LYS A 29 -17.77 16.25 3.10
CA LYS A 29 -16.79 15.15 3.16
C LYS A 29 -15.38 15.75 3.21
N ALA A 30 -14.92 16.07 4.43
CA ALA A 30 -13.61 16.65 4.65
C ALA A 30 -12.52 15.75 4.00
N CYS A 31 -11.82 16.31 3.05
CA CYS A 31 -10.57 15.73 2.55
C CYS A 31 -9.64 15.44 3.73
N VAL A 32 -8.95 14.29 3.74
CA VAL A 32 -7.95 13.97 4.77
C VAL A 32 -6.75 14.91 4.59
N THR A 33 -6.92 16.17 5.00
CA THR A 33 -5.81 17.11 5.08
C THR A 33 -5.09 16.90 6.40
N LEU A 34 -3.82 16.54 6.30
CA LEU A 34 -2.92 16.51 7.45
C LEU A 34 -2.69 17.95 7.92
N GLU A 35 -2.86 18.20 9.22
CA GLU A 35 -2.44 19.46 9.83
C GLU A 35 -1.01 19.79 9.40
N ARG A 36 -0.79 21.07 9.06
CA ARG A 36 0.49 21.62 8.61
C ARG A 36 1.55 21.48 9.71
N ARG A 37 2.12 20.28 9.88
CA ARG A 37 3.40 20.17 10.56
C ARG A 37 4.49 20.53 9.56
N ALA A 38 5.29 21.52 9.91
CA ALA A 38 6.33 22.12 9.09
C ALA A 38 7.21 21.03 8.41
N PHE A 39 7.53 21.26 7.14
CA PHE A 39 8.64 20.59 6.47
C PHE A 39 9.92 21.05 7.18
N PHE A 40 10.34 20.30 8.22
CA PHE A 40 11.55 20.63 8.95
C PHE A 40 12.77 20.15 8.18
N GLU A 41 13.80 21.02 8.16
CA GLU A 41 15.17 20.69 7.76
C GLU A 41 15.63 19.42 8.49
N MET A 42 16.01 18.41 7.71
CA MET A 42 16.42 17.12 8.24
C MET A 42 17.86 17.14 8.71
N LYS A 43 18.10 16.82 9.96
CA LYS A 43 19.40 16.27 10.38
C LYS A 43 19.47 14.83 9.85
N ALA A 44 20.33 14.59 8.87
CA ALA A 44 20.58 13.26 8.32
C ALA A 44 21.05 12.32 9.45
N GLY A 45 20.48 11.11 9.53
CA GLY A 45 20.97 10.05 10.41
C GLY A 45 20.22 9.83 11.74
N GLN A 46 19.15 10.57 12.03
CA GLN A 46 18.37 10.34 13.26
C GLN A 46 17.19 9.40 13.04
N ALA A 47 17.03 8.41 13.96
CA ALA A 47 15.82 7.60 14.03
C ALA A 47 14.65 8.42 14.61
N HIS A 48 13.47 8.28 13.99
CA HIS A 48 12.23 8.95 14.41
C HIS A 48 11.27 7.94 15.00
N SER A 49 10.54 8.33 16.05
CA SER A 49 9.45 7.53 16.63
C SER A 49 8.12 8.16 16.27
N ILE A 50 7.30 7.42 15.53
CA ILE A 50 5.97 7.83 15.08
C ILE A 50 4.95 7.00 15.87
N ARG A 51 4.08 7.67 16.64
CA ARG A 51 3.03 7.00 17.43
C ARG A 51 1.84 6.67 16.55
N VAL A 52 1.32 5.46 16.70
CA VAL A 52 0.07 5.00 16.08
C VAL A 52 -0.92 4.66 17.19
N ARG A 53 -2.09 5.28 17.15
CA ARG A 53 -3.18 4.99 18.08
C ARG A 53 -3.95 3.77 17.61
N ALA A 54 -4.23 2.83 18.53
CA ALA A 54 -5.03 1.65 18.25
C ALA A 54 -5.85 1.28 19.49
N SER A 55 -7.03 0.70 19.29
CA SER A 55 -7.96 0.33 20.36
C SER A 55 -7.38 -0.68 21.36
N ALA A 56 -6.51 -1.59 20.89
CA ALA A 56 -5.83 -2.59 21.71
C ALA A 56 -4.54 -2.06 22.38
N GLY A 57 -4.25 -0.76 22.26
CA GLY A 57 -3.07 -0.10 22.81
C GLY A 57 -2.21 0.54 21.73
N ASP A 58 -1.75 1.74 22.04
CA ASP A 58 -0.87 2.50 21.13
C ASP A 58 0.48 1.82 20.98
N TYR A 59 1.07 1.98 19.79
CA TYR A 59 2.40 1.48 19.50
C TYR A 59 3.26 2.51 18.76
N SER A 60 4.54 2.25 18.63
CA SER A 60 5.47 3.13 17.94
C SER A 60 6.02 2.49 16.67
N VAL A 61 6.19 3.31 15.64
CA VAL A 61 7.01 2.99 14.47
C VAL A 61 8.34 3.72 14.63
N ALA A 62 9.41 2.99 14.90
CA ALA A 62 10.76 3.52 14.92
C ALA A 62 11.34 3.44 13.51
N CYS A 63 11.52 4.60 12.86
CA CYS A 63 11.96 4.70 11.47
C CYS A 63 13.27 5.48 11.36
N GLY A 64 14.26 4.91 10.72
CA GLY A 64 15.52 5.59 10.44
C GLY A 64 16.63 4.66 9.98
N PRO A 65 17.71 5.23 9.41
CA PRO A 65 18.84 4.45 8.92
C PRO A 65 19.52 3.68 10.05
N GLY A 66 19.77 2.40 9.84
CA GLY A 66 20.46 1.55 10.79
C GLY A 66 19.69 1.28 12.09
N ILE A 67 18.36 1.56 12.16
CA ILE A 67 17.56 1.29 13.37
C ILE A 67 17.62 -0.18 13.78
N LEU A 68 17.77 -1.08 12.84
CA LEU A 68 17.90 -2.51 13.11
C LEU A 68 19.14 -2.85 13.95
N ARG A 69 20.20 -2.05 13.88
CA ARG A 69 21.38 -2.21 14.75
C ARG A 69 21.09 -1.88 16.20
N GLN A 70 19.99 -1.21 16.49
CA GLN A 70 19.54 -0.82 17.81
C GLN A 70 18.28 -1.58 18.25
N ALA A 71 17.87 -2.61 17.50
CA ALA A 71 16.63 -3.36 17.73
C ALA A 71 16.54 -3.90 19.16
N GLY A 72 17.62 -4.43 19.72
CA GLY A 72 17.66 -4.92 21.09
C GLY A 72 17.29 -3.85 22.13
N ARG A 73 17.87 -2.66 22.00
CA ARG A 73 17.55 -1.53 22.90
C ARG A 73 16.08 -1.09 22.79
N VAL A 74 15.51 -1.17 21.60
CA VAL A 74 14.10 -0.84 21.40
C VAL A 74 13.22 -1.93 22.00
N ILE A 75 13.56 -3.21 21.81
CA ILE A 75 12.83 -4.37 22.36
C ILE A 75 12.89 -4.38 23.89
N GLU A 76 14.04 -4.10 24.49
CA GLU A 76 14.21 -4.03 25.96
C GLU A 76 13.27 -3.01 26.61
N LYS A 77 12.99 -1.89 25.94
CA LYS A 77 12.01 -0.88 26.40
C LYS A 77 10.56 -1.37 26.37
N LEU A 78 10.25 -2.43 25.64
CA LEU A 78 8.90 -3.01 25.59
C LEU A 78 8.60 -3.91 26.80
N GLY A 79 9.63 -4.32 27.54
CA GLY A 79 9.53 -5.19 28.69
C GLY A 79 10.46 -6.41 28.60
N ARG A 80 10.29 -7.35 29.52
CA ARG A 80 11.05 -8.60 29.55
C ARG A 80 10.25 -9.71 28.88
N PHE A 81 10.90 -10.44 27.98
CA PHE A 81 10.36 -11.61 27.28
C PHE A 81 11.10 -12.86 27.75
N THR A 82 10.39 -13.98 27.81
CA THR A 82 10.98 -15.29 28.17
C THR A 82 11.79 -15.89 27.03
N SER A 83 11.36 -15.62 25.79
CA SER A 83 12.05 -16.07 24.58
C SER A 83 11.73 -15.12 23.42
N VAL A 84 12.59 -15.11 22.40
CA VAL A 84 12.43 -14.31 21.19
C VAL A 84 12.48 -15.25 19.98
N HIS A 85 11.45 -15.15 19.14
CA HIS A 85 11.28 -15.98 17.96
C HIS A 85 11.17 -15.11 16.71
N ILE A 86 12.08 -15.29 15.76
CA ILE A 86 12.09 -14.59 14.46
C ILE A 86 11.35 -15.45 13.45
N LEU A 87 10.33 -14.88 12.81
CA LEU A 87 9.65 -15.49 11.67
C LEU A 87 10.08 -14.77 10.39
N SER A 88 10.56 -15.54 9.39
CA SER A 88 11.06 -14.98 8.14
C SER A 88 10.94 -15.97 7.00
N SER A 89 11.34 -15.59 5.80
CA SER A 89 11.55 -16.54 4.70
C SER A 89 13.04 -16.81 4.48
N PRO A 90 13.40 -17.95 3.86
CA PRO A 90 14.79 -18.27 3.56
C PRO A 90 15.50 -17.18 2.73
N LYS A 91 14.78 -16.58 1.76
CA LYS A 91 15.29 -15.50 0.89
C LYS A 91 15.57 -14.23 1.70
N VAL A 92 14.59 -13.77 2.46
CA VAL A 92 14.70 -12.55 3.27
C VAL A 92 15.77 -12.75 4.36
N TRP A 93 15.71 -13.84 5.09
CA TRP A 93 16.65 -14.10 6.17
C TRP A 93 18.10 -14.11 5.69
N ARG A 94 18.38 -14.73 4.55
CA ARG A 94 19.73 -14.72 3.95
C ARG A 94 20.23 -13.28 3.70
N ALA A 95 19.34 -12.38 3.29
CA ALA A 95 19.69 -11.01 2.97
C ALA A 95 19.95 -10.13 4.20
N VAL A 96 19.17 -10.33 5.29
CA VAL A 96 19.17 -9.38 6.44
C VAL A 96 19.66 -9.99 7.76
N ALA A 97 19.92 -11.28 7.84
CA ALA A 97 20.26 -12.00 9.06
C ALA A 97 21.43 -11.36 9.83
N ALA A 98 22.49 -10.97 9.14
CA ALA A 98 23.67 -10.37 9.77
C ALA A 98 23.35 -9.03 10.45
N THR A 99 22.47 -8.21 9.86
CA THR A 99 22.05 -6.93 10.43
C THR A 99 21.12 -7.13 11.61
N VAL A 100 20.12 -8.00 11.48
CA VAL A 100 19.12 -8.29 12.52
C VAL A 100 19.79 -8.94 13.73
N ARG A 101 20.63 -9.96 13.54
CA ARG A 101 21.32 -10.65 14.65
C ARG A 101 22.23 -9.72 15.45
N ARG A 102 22.97 -8.83 14.75
CA ARG A 102 23.82 -7.84 15.44
C ARG A 102 23.03 -6.80 16.24
N GLY A 103 21.81 -6.52 15.82
CA GLY A 103 20.95 -5.53 16.47
C GLY A 103 20.15 -6.08 17.65
N ILE A 104 19.83 -7.37 17.66
CA ILE A 104 19.14 -7.99 18.79
C ILE A 104 20.16 -8.31 19.86
N SER A 105 19.84 -7.92 21.10
CA SER A 105 20.71 -8.16 22.24
C SER A 105 21.11 -9.64 22.36
N PRO A 106 22.41 -9.96 22.63
CA PRO A 106 22.85 -11.30 22.89
C PRO A 106 22.09 -12.00 24.02
N ALA A 107 21.46 -11.22 24.91
CA ALA A 107 20.67 -11.75 26.06
C ALA A 107 19.45 -12.59 25.61
N TYR A 108 18.98 -12.48 24.36
CA TYR A 108 17.77 -13.16 23.92
C TYR A 108 18.02 -14.43 23.10
N GLU A 109 19.19 -14.62 22.51
CA GLU A 109 19.49 -15.77 21.61
C GLU A 109 18.30 -16.18 20.70
N PRO A 110 17.89 -15.31 19.75
CA PRO A 110 16.63 -15.47 19.05
C PRO A 110 16.61 -16.76 18.20
N GLN A 111 15.54 -17.54 18.35
CA GLN A 111 15.28 -18.71 17.52
C GLN A 111 14.66 -18.30 16.19
N VAL A 112 15.14 -18.85 15.08
CA VAL A 112 14.70 -18.46 13.73
C VAL A 112 13.84 -19.55 13.12
N HIS A 113 12.62 -19.17 12.69
CA HIS A 113 11.65 -20.05 12.06
C HIS A 113 11.39 -19.54 10.64
N LEU A 114 11.64 -20.38 9.65
CA LEU A 114 11.54 -20.01 8.24
C LEU A 114 10.36 -20.69 7.58
N PHE A 115 9.60 -19.93 6.77
CA PHE A 115 8.54 -20.44 5.93
C PHE A 115 8.55 -19.77 4.54
N ASN A 116 7.78 -20.29 3.61
CA ASN A 116 7.69 -19.72 2.27
C ASN A 116 6.86 -18.43 2.29
N ASP A 117 7.42 -17.32 1.76
CA ASP A 117 6.78 -16.00 1.69
C ASP A 117 6.03 -15.73 0.38
N ALA A 118 5.78 -16.76 -0.43
CA ALA A 118 4.91 -16.62 -1.58
C ALA A 118 3.45 -16.38 -1.15
N GLU A 119 2.71 -15.59 -1.93
CA GLU A 119 1.29 -15.31 -1.65
C GLU A 119 0.44 -16.58 -1.50
N THR A 120 0.79 -17.65 -2.20
CA THR A 120 0.12 -18.97 -2.09
C THR A 120 0.36 -19.67 -0.76
N ALA A 121 1.43 -19.31 -0.05
CA ALA A 121 1.74 -19.83 1.28
C ALA A 121 1.11 -18.99 2.43
N LYS A 122 0.46 -17.89 2.09
CA LYS A 122 -0.28 -17.06 3.04
C LYS A 122 -1.64 -17.71 3.37
N ASN A 123 -1.65 -18.79 4.15
CA ASN A 123 -2.83 -19.61 4.42
C ASN A 123 -2.81 -20.19 5.86
N LEU A 124 -3.93 -20.78 6.30
CA LEU A 124 -4.08 -21.36 7.64
C LEU A 124 -3.09 -22.49 7.92
N ARG A 125 -2.74 -23.28 6.92
CA ARG A 125 -1.78 -24.39 7.07
C ARG A 125 -0.40 -23.86 7.48
N THR A 126 0.07 -22.80 6.87
CA THR A 126 1.34 -22.16 7.24
C THR A 126 1.30 -21.64 8.68
N VAL A 127 0.18 -21.06 9.10
CA VAL A 127 0.00 -20.59 10.49
C VAL A 127 0.06 -21.78 11.47
N GLU A 128 -0.61 -22.89 11.16
CA GLU A 128 -0.56 -24.10 11.97
C GLU A 128 0.86 -24.70 12.07
N GLU A 129 1.56 -24.81 10.93
CA GLU A 129 2.94 -25.30 10.88
C GLU A 129 3.87 -24.45 11.74
N MET A 130 3.76 -23.13 11.67
CA MET A 130 4.55 -22.21 12.49
C MET A 130 4.16 -22.29 13.97
N ALA A 131 2.88 -22.40 14.30
CA ALA A 131 2.44 -22.61 15.69
C ALA A 131 3.04 -23.86 16.30
N ARG A 132 3.03 -24.99 15.59
CA ARG A 132 3.69 -26.25 16.01
C ARG A 132 5.18 -26.06 16.26
N THR A 133 5.83 -25.25 15.41
CA THR A 133 7.26 -24.95 15.55
C THR A 133 7.54 -24.14 16.82
N LEU A 134 6.69 -23.15 17.15
CA LEU A 134 6.79 -22.38 18.38
C LEU A 134 6.58 -23.25 19.64
N VAL A 135 5.61 -24.17 19.61
CA VAL A 135 5.39 -25.12 20.72
C VAL A 135 6.64 -25.97 20.97
N ARG A 136 7.24 -26.53 19.92
CA ARG A 136 8.48 -27.34 20.03
C ARG A 136 9.66 -26.50 20.53
N ALA A 137 9.66 -25.20 20.23
CA ALA A 137 10.68 -24.25 20.68
C ALA A 137 10.45 -23.75 22.10
N GLY A 138 9.38 -24.17 22.79
CA GLY A 138 9.06 -23.77 24.16
C GLY A 138 8.54 -22.34 24.29
N ALA A 139 7.99 -21.75 23.24
CA ALA A 139 7.43 -20.41 23.29
C ALA A 139 6.20 -20.36 24.22
N ASP A 140 6.26 -19.50 25.24
CA ASP A 140 5.18 -19.28 26.20
C ASP A 140 4.42 -17.97 25.94
N ARG A 141 3.49 -17.59 26.82
CA ARG A 141 2.68 -16.37 26.72
C ARG A 141 3.48 -15.07 26.82
N LYS A 142 4.71 -15.11 27.33
CA LYS A 142 5.62 -13.97 27.42
C LYS A 142 6.67 -13.96 26.31
N ALA A 143 6.55 -14.84 25.31
CA ALA A 143 7.41 -14.84 24.14
C ALA A 143 7.16 -13.59 23.27
N LEU A 144 8.20 -13.15 22.58
CA LEU A 144 8.14 -12.13 21.54
C LEU A 144 8.31 -12.76 20.17
N LEU A 145 7.33 -12.56 19.26
CA LEU A 145 7.48 -12.88 17.87
C LEU A 145 7.97 -11.66 17.10
N ILE A 146 9.00 -11.82 16.27
CA ILE A 146 9.54 -10.77 15.41
C ILE A 146 9.33 -11.20 13.95
N ALA A 147 8.43 -10.53 13.24
CA ALA A 147 8.20 -10.74 11.82
C ALA A 147 9.24 -9.98 11.00
N VAL A 148 10.16 -10.68 10.35
CA VAL A 148 11.20 -10.07 9.51
C VAL A 148 10.91 -10.40 8.05
N GLY A 149 10.31 -9.45 7.30
CA GLY A 149 9.93 -9.75 5.92
C GLY A 149 9.02 -8.73 5.24
N GLY A 150 8.50 -9.12 4.10
CA GLY A 150 7.47 -8.39 3.37
C GLY A 150 6.07 -8.57 3.98
N GLY A 151 5.04 -8.11 3.27
CA GLY A 151 3.65 -8.16 3.72
C GLY A 151 3.17 -9.57 4.08
N VAL A 152 3.53 -10.59 3.30
CA VAL A 152 3.14 -12.00 3.59
C VAL A 152 3.69 -12.45 4.95
N VAL A 153 4.97 -12.16 5.22
CA VAL A 153 5.59 -12.52 6.50
C VAL A 153 4.92 -11.76 7.65
N GLY A 154 4.70 -10.45 7.47
CA GLY A 154 4.04 -9.63 8.47
C GLY A 154 2.64 -10.09 8.81
N ASP A 155 1.84 -10.44 7.80
CA ASP A 155 0.46 -10.87 7.94
C ASP A 155 0.35 -12.27 8.59
N VAL A 156 1.15 -13.25 8.14
CA VAL A 156 1.17 -14.60 8.72
C VAL A 156 1.66 -14.57 10.17
N ALA A 157 2.79 -13.90 10.42
CA ALA A 157 3.34 -13.79 11.78
C ALA A 157 2.42 -12.99 12.71
N GLY A 158 1.78 -11.95 12.19
CA GLY A 158 0.83 -11.15 12.96
C GLY A 158 -0.43 -11.92 13.32
N PHE A 159 -1.00 -12.69 12.40
CA PHE A 159 -2.15 -13.54 12.68
C PHE A 159 -1.79 -14.71 13.62
N LEU A 160 -0.59 -15.29 13.45
CA LEU A 160 -0.05 -16.26 14.38
C LEU A 160 0.08 -15.66 15.78
N ALA A 161 0.67 -14.46 15.92
CA ALA A 161 0.80 -13.78 17.19
C ALA A 161 -0.55 -13.51 17.87
N ALA A 162 -1.58 -13.15 17.09
CA ALA A 162 -2.94 -12.91 17.57
C ALA A 162 -3.62 -14.17 18.09
N SER A 163 -3.34 -15.33 17.50
CA SER A 163 -4.03 -16.59 17.78
C SER A 163 -3.26 -17.53 18.72
N TYR A 164 -1.93 -17.55 18.66
CA TYR A 164 -1.08 -18.39 19.48
C TYR A 164 -1.22 -18.03 20.97
N LEU A 165 -1.57 -19.03 21.80
CA LEU A 165 -1.85 -18.90 23.24
C LEU A 165 -2.86 -17.74 23.57
N ARG A 166 -3.74 -17.37 22.63
CA ARG A 166 -4.71 -16.26 22.69
C ARG A 166 -4.07 -14.88 22.67
N GLY A 167 -2.86 -14.77 22.15
CA GLY A 167 -2.14 -13.52 21.93
C GLY A 167 -0.76 -13.50 22.61
N VAL A 168 0.28 -13.27 21.82
CA VAL A 168 1.66 -13.07 22.27
C VAL A 168 2.23 -11.79 21.66
N ALA A 169 3.27 -11.22 22.27
CA ALA A 169 3.86 -9.97 21.81
C ALA A 169 4.39 -10.10 20.35
N LEU A 170 4.16 -9.06 19.55
CA LEU A 170 4.59 -8.97 18.16
C LEU A 170 5.47 -7.73 17.95
N ALA A 171 6.56 -7.88 17.22
CA ALA A 171 7.32 -6.79 16.60
C ALA A 171 7.38 -7.01 15.08
N GLN A 172 7.35 -5.93 14.31
CA GLN A 172 7.43 -5.97 12.85
C GLN A 172 8.76 -5.37 12.38
N VAL A 173 9.46 -6.06 11.49
CA VAL A 173 10.67 -5.59 10.80
C VAL A 173 10.41 -5.70 9.29
N PRO A 174 9.74 -4.71 8.69
CA PRO A 174 9.38 -4.73 7.28
C PRO A 174 10.60 -4.57 6.39
N THR A 175 10.75 -5.43 5.37
CA THR A 175 11.91 -5.48 4.48
C THR A 175 11.59 -5.15 3.01
N THR A 176 10.34 -4.85 2.69
CA THR A 176 9.92 -4.37 1.37
C THR A 176 9.36 -2.95 1.46
N VAL A 177 9.34 -2.20 0.35
CA VAL A 177 8.76 -0.83 0.34
C VAL A 177 7.31 -0.87 0.80
N VAL A 178 6.48 -1.77 0.22
CA VAL A 178 5.06 -1.92 0.60
C VAL A 178 4.92 -2.21 2.10
N ALA A 179 5.77 -3.08 2.65
CA ALA A 179 5.69 -3.39 4.07
C ALA A 179 6.09 -2.20 4.95
N GLN A 180 7.11 -1.43 4.55
CA GLN A 180 7.58 -0.27 5.31
C GLN A 180 6.57 0.87 5.33
N VAL A 181 5.94 1.18 4.19
CA VAL A 181 5.04 2.33 4.08
C VAL A 181 3.58 2.00 4.32
N ASP A 182 3.21 0.71 4.24
CA ASP A 182 1.80 0.30 4.29
C ASP A 182 1.52 -0.88 5.22
N SER A 183 1.81 -2.13 4.85
CA SER A 183 1.22 -3.31 5.49
C SER A 183 1.65 -3.51 6.94
N ALA A 184 2.85 -3.11 7.38
CA ALA A 184 3.29 -3.24 8.77
C ALA A 184 2.63 -2.23 9.73
N VAL A 185 1.92 -1.22 9.20
CA VAL A 185 1.28 -0.16 9.99
C VAL A 185 -0.24 -0.29 9.91
N GLY A 186 -0.91 -0.42 11.04
CA GLY A 186 -2.38 -0.47 11.11
C GLY A 186 -2.96 -1.78 11.61
N GLY A 187 -2.12 -2.73 12.06
CA GLY A 187 -2.52 -3.93 12.79
C GLY A 187 -3.38 -4.93 12.03
N LYS A 188 -3.61 -4.75 10.73
CA LYS A 188 -4.29 -5.75 9.90
C LYS A 188 -3.38 -6.94 9.71
N THR A 189 -3.83 -8.13 10.12
CA THR A 189 -3.11 -9.39 9.94
C THR A 189 -4.07 -10.43 9.41
N GLY A 190 -3.62 -11.38 8.60
CA GLY A 190 -4.52 -12.37 8.08
C GLY A 190 -3.94 -13.26 7.00
N VAL A 191 -4.73 -14.24 6.61
CA VAL A 191 -4.38 -15.24 5.61
C VAL A 191 -5.50 -15.43 4.60
N ASN A 192 -5.14 -16.04 3.50
CA ASN A 192 -6.02 -16.28 2.36
C ASN A 192 -6.80 -17.60 2.54
N LEU A 193 -7.99 -17.63 1.95
CA LEU A 193 -8.74 -18.83 1.66
C LEU A 193 -8.78 -19.07 0.14
N PRO A 194 -9.19 -20.27 -0.33
CA PRO A 194 -9.41 -20.48 -1.76
C PRO A 194 -10.39 -19.48 -2.40
N GLU A 195 -11.33 -18.98 -1.62
CA GLU A 195 -12.39 -18.06 -2.03
C GLU A 195 -11.89 -16.61 -2.19
N GLY A 196 -10.78 -16.24 -1.51
CA GLY A 196 -10.25 -14.86 -1.61
C GLY A 196 -9.11 -14.56 -0.66
N LYS A 197 -8.49 -13.39 -0.90
CA LYS A 197 -7.40 -12.87 -0.08
C LYS A 197 -7.91 -12.32 1.25
N ASN A 198 -7.09 -12.50 2.31
CA ASN A 198 -7.25 -11.87 3.63
C ASN A 198 -8.62 -12.10 4.31
N LEU A 199 -9.29 -13.22 4.01
CA LEU A 199 -10.62 -13.50 4.54
C LEU A 199 -10.61 -13.99 6.00
N VAL A 200 -9.48 -14.48 6.49
CA VAL A 200 -9.30 -14.92 7.88
C VAL A 200 -8.19 -14.11 8.51
N GLY A 201 -8.48 -13.40 9.60
CA GLY A 201 -7.47 -12.53 10.21
C GLY A 201 -7.94 -11.86 11.49
N ALA A 202 -7.10 -10.98 11.99
CA ALA A 202 -7.35 -10.19 13.19
C ALA A 202 -6.78 -8.77 13.04
N PHE A 203 -7.39 -7.82 13.75
CA PHE A 203 -6.75 -6.54 14.04
C PHE A 203 -5.85 -6.75 15.26
N TYR A 204 -4.56 -6.90 15.03
CA TYR A 204 -3.56 -7.17 16.07
C TYR A 204 -2.37 -6.21 15.93
N PRO A 205 -2.38 -5.08 16.64
CA PRO A 205 -1.30 -4.10 16.57
C PRO A 205 -0.01 -4.69 17.14
N PRO A 206 1.14 -4.45 16.51
CA PRO A 206 2.44 -4.84 17.07
C PRO A 206 2.80 -3.97 18.27
N ARG A 207 3.71 -4.42 19.11
CA ARG A 207 4.32 -3.60 20.18
C ARG A 207 5.21 -2.51 19.61
N VAL A 208 5.87 -2.80 18.48
CA VAL A 208 6.74 -1.88 17.75
C VAL A 208 6.88 -2.30 16.30
N VAL A 209 7.06 -1.33 15.40
CA VAL A 209 7.53 -1.54 14.03
C VAL A 209 8.91 -0.91 13.89
N LEU A 210 9.90 -1.67 13.42
CA LEU A 210 11.28 -1.20 13.20
C LEU A 210 11.51 -1.05 11.70
N VAL A 211 11.46 0.18 11.20
CA VAL A 211 11.61 0.48 9.78
C VAL A 211 13.00 0.99 9.49
N ASP A 212 13.79 0.17 8.84
CA ASP A 212 15.14 0.50 8.36
C ASP A 212 15.14 0.58 6.84
N PRO A 213 15.14 1.77 6.24
CA PRO A 213 15.19 1.90 4.80
C PRO A 213 16.46 1.32 4.15
N ASP A 214 17.54 1.17 4.90
CA ASP A 214 18.79 0.62 4.36
C ASP A 214 18.65 -0.84 3.90
N VAL A 215 17.69 -1.61 4.46
CA VAL A 215 17.46 -3.00 4.02
C VAL A 215 16.89 -3.08 2.61
N LEU A 216 16.30 -2.01 2.10
CA LEU A 216 15.75 -1.95 0.73
C LEU A 216 16.83 -2.03 -0.35
N THR A 217 18.09 -1.85 0.00
CA THR A 217 19.23 -2.06 -0.93
C THR A 217 19.31 -3.51 -1.40
N THR A 218 18.80 -4.45 -0.60
CA THR A 218 18.78 -5.89 -0.93
C THR A 218 17.53 -6.33 -1.68
N LEU A 219 16.52 -5.45 -1.81
CA LEU A 219 15.25 -5.78 -2.42
C LEU A 219 15.40 -5.86 -3.96
N PRO A 220 14.88 -6.91 -4.64
CA PRO A 220 14.87 -6.99 -6.10
C PRO A 220 14.20 -5.76 -6.73
N ASP A 221 14.73 -5.31 -7.87
CA ASP A 221 14.31 -4.04 -8.50
C ASP A 221 12.82 -4.01 -8.84
N ARG A 222 12.27 -5.12 -9.34
CA ARG A 222 10.82 -5.23 -9.64
C ARG A 222 9.95 -5.03 -8.39
N GLU A 223 10.35 -5.64 -7.25
CA GLU A 223 9.64 -5.50 -5.97
C GLU A 223 9.78 -4.08 -5.41
N PHE A 224 10.97 -3.49 -5.55
CA PHE A 224 11.23 -2.11 -5.14
C PHE A 224 10.38 -1.12 -5.93
N ARG A 225 10.41 -1.19 -7.27
CA ARG A 225 9.63 -0.32 -8.17
C ARG A 225 8.12 -0.50 -7.97
N GLY A 226 7.65 -1.74 -7.86
CA GLY A 226 6.25 -2.01 -7.54
C GLY A 226 5.83 -1.35 -6.21
N GLY A 227 6.69 -1.41 -5.19
CA GLY A 227 6.40 -0.76 -3.91
C GLY A 227 6.32 0.76 -3.97
N LEU A 228 7.02 1.40 -4.91
CA LEU A 228 6.93 2.86 -5.10
C LEU A 228 5.54 3.33 -5.56
N ALA A 229 4.69 2.44 -6.10
CA ALA A 229 3.29 2.76 -6.38
C ALA A 229 2.55 3.18 -5.10
N GLU A 230 2.77 2.48 -3.98
CA GLU A 230 2.18 2.85 -2.68
C GLU A 230 2.71 4.18 -2.17
N VAL A 231 3.98 4.48 -2.43
CA VAL A 231 4.57 5.79 -2.09
C VAL A 231 3.91 6.92 -2.87
N ILE A 232 3.76 6.78 -4.19
CA ILE A 232 3.07 7.75 -5.05
C ILE A 232 1.62 7.91 -4.61
N LYS A 233 0.95 6.83 -4.26
CA LYS A 233 -0.41 6.86 -3.74
C LYS A 233 -0.57 7.85 -2.59
N TYR A 234 0.32 7.85 -1.60
CA TYR A 234 0.25 8.80 -0.47
C TYR A 234 0.36 10.26 -0.91
N GLY A 235 1.22 10.56 -1.88
CA GLY A 235 1.29 11.89 -2.48
C GLY A 235 -0.03 12.30 -3.13
N VAL A 236 -0.64 11.40 -3.89
CA VAL A 236 -1.91 11.67 -4.59
C VAL A 236 -3.06 11.88 -3.62
N ILE A 237 -3.21 11.01 -2.61
CA ILE A 237 -4.41 11.00 -1.76
C ILE A 237 -4.37 11.97 -0.58
N ALA A 238 -3.18 12.39 -0.12
CA ALA A 238 -3.07 13.06 1.17
C ALA A 238 -2.02 14.16 1.27
N ASP A 239 -1.03 14.21 0.37
CA ASP A 239 0.08 15.15 0.50
C ASP A 239 0.68 15.59 -0.85
N GLU A 240 0.18 16.69 -1.40
CA GLU A 240 0.67 17.26 -2.66
C GLU A 240 2.16 17.66 -2.58
N LYS A 241 2.69 18.04 -1.39
CA LYS A 241 4.10 18.36 -1.24
C LYS A 241 4.97 17.12 -1.37
N LEU A 242 4.51 15.99 -0.82
CA LEU A 242 5.16 14.71 -1.06
C LEU A 242 5.12 14.36 -2.55
N PHE A 243 3.98 14.58 -3.22
CA PHE A 243 3.87 14.31 -4.65
C PHE A 243 4.90 15.11 -5.47
N ARG A 244 5.00 16.42 -5.25
CA ARG A 244 6.01 17.28 -5.90
C ARG A 244 7.45 16.81 -5.60
N PHE A 245 7.72 16.49 -4.34
CA PHE A 245 9.03 15.97 -3.95
C PHE A 245 9.37 14.67 -4.70
N LEU A 246 8.40 13.78 -4.93
CA LEU A 246 8.59 12.57 -5.71
C LEU A 246 8.89 12.88 -7.18
N GLU A 247 8.18 13.83 -7.81
CA GLU A 247 8.46 14.28 -9.18
C GLU A 247 9.90 14.77 -9.34
N GLU A 248 10.34 15.62 -8.42
CA GLU A 248 11.69 16.23 -8.45
C GLU A 248 12.80 15.22 -8.18
N ASN A 249 12.53 14.18 -7.40
CA ASN A 249 13.55 13.25 -6.89
C ASN A 249 13.42 11.81 -7.41
N ILE A 250 12.53 11.52 -8.35
CA ILE A 250 12.25 10.14 -8.77
C ILE A 250 13.51 9.39 -9.26
N THR A 251 14.40 10.07 -9.96
CA THR A 251 15.67 9.47 -10.43
C THR A 251 16.56 9.07 -9.26
N ARG A 252 16.65 9.88 -8.20
CA ARG A 252 17.39 9.57 -6.97
C ARG A 252 16.74 8.42 -6.21
N ILE A 253 15.41 8.40 -6.14
CA ILE A 253 14.63 7.32 -5.50
C ILE A 253 14.92 5.99 -6.21
N LEU A 254 14.85 5.97 -7.54
CA LEU A 254 15.12 4.76 -8.33
C LEU A 254 16.58 4.27 -8.20
N ARG A 255 17.51 5.16 -7.92
CA ARG A 255 18.91 4.82 -7.58
C ARG A 255 19.09 4.43 -6.11
N ARG A 256 18.00 4.41 -5.33
CA ARG A 256 17.98 4.08 -3.90
C ARG A 256 18.85 5.01 -3.06
N ASP A 257 18.88 6.31 -3.41
CA ASP A 257 19.57 7.33 -2.61
C ASP A 257 19.02 7.29 -1.17
N ALA A 258 19.87 6.98 -0.21
CA ALA A 258 19.47 6.73 1.16
C ALA A 258 18.75 7.94 1.78
N SER A 259 19.25 9.15 1.57
CA SER A 259 18.68 10.36 2.18
C SER A 259 17.26 10.62 1.69
N VAL A 260 17.02 10.44 0.37
CA VAL A 260 15.71 10.64 -0.26
C VAL A 260 14.74 9.54 0.16
N LEU A 261 15.19 8.28 0.18
CA LEU A 261 14.35 7.15 0.63
C LEU A 261 13.92 7.29 2.09
N HIS A 262 14.82 7.68 2.98
CA HIS A 262 14.48 7.89 4.40
C HIS A 262 13.40 8.96 4.56
N HIS A 263 13.53 10.09 3.83
CA HIS A 263 12.53 11.15 3.84
C HIS A 263 11.16 10.65 3.38
N VAL A 264 11.13 10.01 2.23
CA VAL A 264 9.90 9.52 1.59
C VAL A 264 9.20 8.47 2.44
N ILE A 265 9.94 7.45 2.92
CA ILE A 265 9.38 6.37 3.73
C ILE A 265 8.83 6.91 5.04
N ARG A 266 9.59 7.76 5.74
CA ARG A 266 9.12 8.41 6.96
C ARG A 266 7.82 9.17 6.72
N ARG A 267 7.76 9.98 5.65
CA ARG A 267 6.56 10.76 5.35
C ARG A 267 5.34 9.89 5.05
N CYS A 268 5.51 8.80 4.31
CA CYS A 268 4.45 7.83 4.08
C CYS A 268 3.95 7.19 5.39
N ILE A 269 4.85 6.83 6.31
CA ILE A 269 4.49 6.28 7.62
C ILE A 269 3.71 7.31 8.45
N GLU A 270 4.12 8.59 8.45
CA GLU A 270 3.40 9.66 9.14
C GLU A 270 1.96 9.79 8.63
N ILE A 271 1.78 9.77 7.30
CA ILE A 271 0.46 9.81 6.66
C ILE A 271 -0.35 8.57 7.07
N LYS A 272 0.22 7.37 6.92
CA LYS A 272 -0.45 6.12 7.28
C LYS A 272 -0.85 6.10 8.75
N ALA A 273 0.06 6.46 9.65
CA ALA A 273 -0.19 6.52 11.09
C ALA A 273 -1.34 7.48 11.44
N SER A 274 -1.39 8.65 10.79
CA SER A 274 -2.47 9.61 10.97
C SER A 274 -3.82 9.05 10.52
N VAL A 275 -3.87 8.41 9.34
CA VAL A 275 -5.10 7.81 8.80
C VAL A 275 -5.59 6.66 9.70
N VAL A 276 -4.71 5.73 10.06
CA VAL A 276 -5.03 4.57 10.92
C VAL A 276 -5.50 5.01 12.30
N SER A 277 -4.84 6.02 12.90
CA SER A 277 -5.20 6.53 14.21
C SER A 277 -6.58 7.19 14.27
N ARG A 278 -7.13 7.61 13.10
CA ARG A 278 -8.50 8.18 13.00
C ARG A 278 -9.53 7.10 12.67
N ASP A 279 -9.11 6.05 11.99
CA ASP A 279 -10.01 4.99 11.51
C ASP A 279 -9.27 3.64 11.46
N GLU A 280 -9.23 2.97 12.61
CA GLU A 280 -8.53 1.69 12.74
C GLU A 280 -9.18 0.59 11.90
N ARG A 281 -10.53 0.59 11.80
CA ARG A 281 -11.31 -0.51 11.23
C ARG A 281 -11.73 -0.30 9.77
N GLU A 282 -11.29 0.80 9.13
CA GLU A 282 -11.61 1.10 7.73
C GLU A 282 -13.11 1.24 7.47
N SER A 283 -13.75 2.04 8.29
CA SER A 283 -15.18 2.38 8.17
C SER A 283 -15.43 3.79 7.63
N GLY A 284 -14.38 4.53 7.29
CA GLY A 284 -14.45 5.93 6.85
C GLY A 284 -13.19 6.40 6.13
N PRO A 285 -12.44 7.39 6.68
CA PRO A 285 -11.29 8.01 5.99
C PRO A 285 -10.20 7.04 5.53
N ARG A 286 -10.04 5.89 6.19
CA ARG A 286 -9.06 4.88 5.80
C ARG A 286 -9.36 4.24 4.45
N GLU A 287 -10.61 4.29 3.97
CA GLU A 287 -10.96 3.82 2.62
C GLU A 287 -10.17 4.54 1.53
N THR A 288 -9.72 5.79 1.76
CA THR A 288 -8.92 6.55 0.79
C THR A 288 -7.60 5.89 0.44
N LEU A 289 -7.06 5.05 1.33
CA LEU A 289 -5.86 4.24 1.06
C LEU A 289 -6.06 3.24 -0.09
N ASN A 290 -7.31 2.98 -0.49
CA ASN A 290 -7.64 2.08 -1.59
C ASN A 290 -7.66 2.77 -2.98
N PHE A 291 -7.07 3.98 -3.13
CA PHE A 291 -6.91 4.61 -4.44
C PHE A 291 -6.17 3.69 -5.41
N GLY A 292 -6.79 3.41 -6.56
CA GLY A 292 -6.28 2.44 -7.53
C GLY A 292 -6.54 0.96 -7.22
N HIS A 293 -6.85 0.60 -5.98
CA HIS A 293 -6.96 -0.81 -5.55
C HIS A 293 -8.15 -1.52 -6.17
N THR A 294 -9.29 -0.87 -6.36
CA THR A 294 -10.47 -1.49 -6.98
C THR A 294 -10.15 -2.03 -8.38
N PHE A 295 -9.41 -1.27 -9.19
CA PHE A 295 -8.92 -1.72 -10.49
C PHE A 295 -7.76 -2.72 -10.35
N GLY A 296 -6.81 -2.46 -9.45
CA GLY A 296 -5.65 -3.30 -9.21
C GLY A 296 -6.03 -4.72 -8.78
N HIS A 297 -6.89 -4.87 -7.79
CA HIS A 297 -7.36 -6.18 -7.32
C HIS A 297 -8.11 -6.95 -8.42
N ALA A 298 -8.90 -6.25 -9.25
CA ALA A 298 -9.54 -6.88 -10.40
C ALA A 298 -8.52 -7.44 -11.40
N LEU A 299 -7.42 -6.72 -11.66
CA LEU A 299 -6.31 -7.18 -12.50
C LEU A 299 -5.60 -8.40 -11.89
N GLU A 300 -5.26 -8.35 -10.61
CA GLU A 300 -4.64 -9.47 -9.90
C GLU A 300 -5.52 -10.72 -9.97
N SER A 301 -6.79 -10.59 -9.60
CA SER A 301 -7.74 -11.71 -9.55
C SER A 301 -8.03 -12.28 -10.95
N ALA A 302 -8.32 -11.43 -11.94
CA ALA A 302 -8.60 -11.86 -13.30
C ALA A 302 -7.40 -12.55 -13.97
N THR A 303 -6.17 -12.27 -13.52
CA THR A 303 -4.92 -12.93 -13.96
C THR A 303 -4.44 -14.00 -13.00
N ARG A 304 -5.27 -14.41 -12.04
CA ARG A 304 -4.99 -15.46 -11.05
C ARG A 304 -3.71 -15.21 -10.25
N TYR A 305 -3.42 -13.94 -9.94
CA TYR A 305 -2.25 -13.49 -9.17
C TYR A 305 -0.89 -13.94 -9.75
N ARG A 306 -0.83 -14.21 -11.07
CA ARG A 306 0.39 -14.74 -11.71
C ARG A 306 1.09 -13.73 -12.61
N ARG A 307 0.39 -12.71 -13.06
CA ARG A 307 0.91 -11.75 -14.06
C ARG A 307 1.47 -10.50 -13.42
N PHE A 308 0.77 -9.94 -12.46
CA PHE A 308 1.10 -8.69 -11.80
C PHE A 308 1.55 -8.95 -10.36
N GLN A 309 2.59 -8.23 -9.94
CA GLN A 309 2.81 -7.98 -8.52
C GLN A 309 1.79 -6.94 -8.03
N HIS A 310 1.50 -6.93 -6.74
CA HIS A 310 0.50 -6.03 -6.14
C HIS A 310 0.71 -4.56 -6.54
N GLY A 311 1.90 -4.02 -6.32
CA GLY A 311 2.19 -2.62 -6.64
C GLY A 311 2.12 -2.29 -8.14
N GLU A 312 2.42 -3.24 -9.04
CA GLU A 312 2.24 -3.07 -10.48
C GLU A 312 0.75 -2.96 -10.85
N ALA A 313 -0.09 -3.81 -10.23
CA ALA A 313 -1.54 -3.77 -10.43
C ALA A 313 -2.15 -2.47 -9.88
N VAL A 314 -1.70 -2.05 -8.70
CA VAL A 314 -2.12 -0.78 -8.07
C VAL A 314 -1.67 0.42 -8.92
N ALA A 315 -0.45 0.43 -9.45
CA ALA A 315 0.03 1.49 -10.34
C ALA A 315 -0.87 1.68 -11.56
N LEU A 316 -1.18 0.59 -12.27
CA LEU A 316 -2.11 0.62 -13.40
C LEU A 316 -3.53 1.03 -12.96
N GLY A 317 -3.96 0.56 -11.80
CA GLY A 317 -5.25 0.92 -11.21
C GLY A 317 -5.35 2.40 -10.82
N MET A 318 -4.27 3.00 -10.33
CA MET A 318 -4.21 4.44 -10.03
C MET A 318 -4.35 5.29 -11.29
N MET A 319 -3.73 4.88 -12.40
CA MET A 319 -3.90 5.57 -13.70
C MET A 319 -5.36 5.50 -14.15
N CYS A 320 -6.04 4.36 -13.99
CA CYS A 320 -7.46 4.22 -14.27
C CYS A 320 -8.34 5.07 -13.34
N ALA A 321 -8.02 5.10 -12.04
CA ALA A 321 -8.76 5.91 -11.07
C ALA A 321 -8.58 7.42 -11.29
N ALA A 322 -7.38 7.86 -11.67
CA ALA A 322 -7.11 9.25 -12.02
C ALA A 322 -7.91 9.70 -13.24
N LEU A 323 -7.97 8.86 -14.30
CA LEU A 323 -8.80 9.13 -15.48
C LEU A 323 -10.30 9.17 -15.13
N LEU A 324 -10.76 8.22 -14.31
CA LEU A 324 -12.16 8.21 -13.86
C LEU A 324 -12.50 9.45 -13.02
N GLY A 325 -11.54 9.94 -12.20
CA GLY A 325 -11.66 11.19 -11.45
C GLY A 325 -11.77 12.41 -12.37
N HIS A 326 -10.99 12.46 -13.44
CA HIS A 326 -11.09 13.51 -14.45
C HIS A 326 -12.48 13.56 -15.11
N GLU A 327 -13.00 12.40 -15.51
CA GLU A 327 -14.29 12.27 -16.19
C GLU A 327 -15.51 12.57 -15.30
N LEU A 328 -15.41 12.36 -13.99
CA LEU A 328 -16.54 12.44 -13.08
C LEU A 328 -16.45 13.61 -12.08
N LEU A 329 -15.26 14.05 -11.74
CA LEU A 329 -15.02 15.06 -10.70
C LEU A 329 -14.32 16.30 -11.26
N GLU A 330 -14.11 16.35 -12.57
CA GLU A 330 -13.37 17.43 -13.24
C GLU A 330 -11.95 17.62 -12.65
N THR A 331 -11.31 16.52 -12.22
CA THR A 331 -9.91 16.58 -11.80
C THR A 331 -9.07 17.28 -12.87
N PRO A 332 -8.27 18.31 -12.54
CA PRO A 332 -7.53 19.07 -13.54
C PRO A 332 -6.66 18.17 -14.43
N ALA A 333 -6.72 18.37 -15.75
CA ALA A 333 -6.05 17.52 -16.73
C ALA A 333 -4.52 17.50 -16.53
N ASP A 334 -3.93 18.64 -16.20
CA ASP A 334 -2.51 18.76 -15.87
C ASP A 334 -2.12 17.87 -14.67
N GLN A 335 -2.97 17.82 -13.62
CA GLN A 335 -2.72 16.97 -12.46
C GLN A 335 -2.82 15.49 -12.81
N VAL A 336 -3.77 15.11 -13.67
CA VAL A 336 -3.87 13.72 -14.16
C VAL A 336 -2.65 13.37 -15.01
N SER A 337 -2.20 14.27 -15.89
CA SER A 337 -0.97 14.12 -16.69
C SER A 337 0.25 13.87 -15.79
N ARG A 338 0.41 14.69 -14.76
CA ARG A 338 1.50 14.55 -13.77
C ARG A 338 1.45 13.22 -13.02
N MET A 339 0.25 12.80 -12.54
CA MET A 339 0.09 11.49 -11.88
C MET A 339 0.52 10.34 -12.81
N VAL A 340 0.02 10.34 -14.05
CA VAL A 340 0.34 9.30 -15.04
C VAL A 340 1.84 9.32 -15.38
N ALA A 341 2.44 10.49 -15.57
CA ALA A 341 3.86 10.65 -15.88
C ALA A 341 4.74 10.09 -14.75
N LEU A 342 4.45 10.44 -13.49
CA LEU A 342 5.21 9.95 -12.34
C LEU A 342 5.06 8.43 -12.18
N ILE A 343 3.84 7.89 -12.29
CA ILE A 343 3.61 6.45 -12.22
C ILE A 343 4.39 5.70 -13.32
N ARG A 344 4.44 6.23 -14.54
CA ARG A 344 5.21 5.59 -15.63
C ARG A 344 6.70 5.51 -15.35
N GLN A 345 7.28 6.46 -14.65
CA GLN A 345 8.71 6.47 -14.34
C GLN A 345 9.13 5.33 -13.41
N ILE A 346 8.25 4.81 -12.58
CA ILE A 346 8.54 3.64 -11.76
C ILE A 346 8.36 2.30 -12.50
N GLY A 347 7.88 2.31 -13.75
CA GLY A 347 7.82 1.10 -14.60
C GLY A 347 9.21 0.57 -15.02
N PRO A 348 9.26 -0.42 -15.92
CA PRO A 348 8.14 -0.89 -16.75
C PRO A 348 7.13 -1.77 -16.01
N PHE A 349 5.87 -1.69 -16.45
CA PHE A 349 4.79 -2.55 -15.95
C PHE A 349 4.40 -3.58 -17.01
N PRO A 350 3.85 -4.75 -16.60
CA PRO A 350 3.20 -5.66 -17.52
C PRO A 350 2.08 -4.95 -18.29
N THR A 351 1.95 -5.28 -19.56
CA THR A 351 0.91 -4.67 -20.42
C THR A 351 -0.49 -4.95 -19.90
N TRP A 352 -1.43 -4.03 -20.16
CA TRP A 352 -2.86 -4.23 -19.86
C TRP A 352 -3.35 -5.54 -20.48
N PRO A 353 -4.06 -6.40 -19.73
CA PRO A 353 -4.43 -7.71 -20.21
C PRO A 353 -5.55 -7.62 -21.25
N LYS A 354 -5.53 -8.50 -22.25
CA LYS A 354 -6.62 -8.66 -23.24
C LYS A 354 -7.80 -9.42 -22.60
N ILE A 355 -8.39 -8.85 -21.56
CA ILE A 355 -9.55 -9.42 -20.84
C ILE A 355 -10.75 -8.51 -21.15
N PRO A 356 -11.93 -9.05 -21.51
CA PRO A 356 -13.13 -8.24 -21.72
C PRO A 356 -13.46 -7.39 -20.48
N ALA A 357 -13.79 -6.10 -20.71
CA ALA A 357 -14.10 -5.15 -19.63
C ALA A 357 -15.22 -5.65 -18.71
N VAL A 358 -16.24 -6.31 -19.27
CA VAL A 358 -17.35 -6.91 -18.48
C VAL A 358 -16.82 -7.99 -17.53
N ARG A 359 -15.82 -8.78 -17.93
CA ARG A 359 -15.22 -9.79 -17.06
C ARG A 359 -14.42 -9.14 -15.91
N LEU A 360 -13.67 -8.08 -16.19
CA LEU A 360 -12.98 -7.30 -15.15
C LEU A 360 -13.98 -6.68 -14.17
N LEU A 361 -15.06 -6.10 -14.68
CA LEU A 361 -16.14 -5.54 -13.86
C LEU A 361 -16.80 -6.62 -12.98
N LYS A 362 -17.05 -7.81 -13.53
CA LYS A 362 -17.58 -8.94 -12.73
C LYS A 362 -16.63 -9.32 -11.59
N THR A 363 -15.33 -9.29 -11.84
CA THR A 363 -14.31 -9.57 -10.80
C THR A 363 -14.33 -8.49 -9.70
N MET A 364 -14.48 -7.20 -10.05
CA MET A 364 -14.68 -6.13 -9.06
C MET A 364 -15.94 -6.35 -8.20
N SER A 365 -17.02 -6.81 -8.83
CA SER A 365 -18.29 -7.05 -8.15
C SER A 365 -18.29 -8.29 -7.24
N SER A 366 -17.42 -9.27 -7.47
CA SER A 366 -17.29 -10.44 -6.58
C SER A 366 -16.53 -10.10 -5.30
N ASP A 367 -15.58 -9.19 -5.35
CA ASP A 367 -14.92 -8.59 -4.17
C ASP A 367 -15.92 -7.79 -3.29
N LYS A 368 -17.00 -7.29 -3.92
CA LYS A 368 -18.14 -6.59 -3.34
C LYS A 368 -18.93 -7.41 -2.29
N LYS A 369 -19.05 -8.74 -2.45
CA LYS A 369 -19.82 -9.60 -1.51
C LYS A 369 -19.19 -9.60 -0.11
N ALA A 370 -17.89 -9.31 -0.01
CA ALA A 370 -17.18 -9.17 1.25
C ALA A 370 -17.42 -7.79 1.93
N ASN A 371 -17.79 -6.73 1.16
CA ASN A 371 -17.90 -5.35 1.62
C ASN A 371 -19.32 -4.76 1.43
N ARG A 372 -20.32 -5.22 2.20
CA ARG A 372 -21.68 -4.62 2.30
C ARG A 372 -22.43 -4.32 1.00
N GLY A 373 -22.08 -4.96 -0.10
CA GLY A 373 -22.94 -4.97 -1.31
C GLY A 373 -22.75 -3.83 -2.32
N GLN A 374 -22.01 -2.75 -2.05
CA GLN A 374 -21.77 -1.65 -3.01
C GLN A 374 -20.33 -1.58 -3.49
N LEU A 375 -20.15 -1.41 -4.81
CA LEU A 375 -18.83 -1.19 -5.41
C LEU A 375 -18.41 0.27 -5.16
N ARG A 376 -17.28 0.44 -4.48
CA ARG A 376 -16.75 1.76 -4.15
C ARG A 376 -15.46 2.03 -4.92
N PHE A 377 -15.29 3.29 -5.32
CA PHE A 377 -14.10 3.78 -5.99
C PHE A 377 -13.52 4.94 -5.19
N VAL A 378 -12.24 4.88 -4.92
CA VAL A 378 -11.53 6.04 -4.41
C VAL A 378 -11.06 6.86 -5.60
N LEU A 379 -11.50 8.11 -5.67
CA LEU A 379 -11.18 9.05 -6.73
C LEU A 379 -10.59 10.32 -6.11
N THR A 380 -9.81 11.04 -6.90
CA THR A 380 -9.16 12.28 -6.47
C THR A 380 -9.75 13.48 -7.23
N PRO A 381 -10.36 14.47 -6.55
CA PRO A 381 -10.75 15.71 -7.19
C PRO A 381 -9.55 16.64 -7.47
N ARG A 382 -8.44 16.45 -6.75
CA ARG A 382 -7.17 17.15 -6.92
C ARG A 382 -6.05 16.41 -6.19
N LEU A 383 -4.80 16.69 -6.55
CA LEU A 383 -3.65 16.17 -5.81
C LEU A 383 -3.71 16.52 -4.32
N GLY A 384 -3.31 15.59 -3.49
CA GLY A 384 -3.35 15.70 -2.03
C GLY A 384 -4.73 15.49 -1.41
N CYS A 385 -5.74 15.09 -2.20
CA CYS A 385 -7.09 14.85 -1.73
C CYS A 385 -7.74 13.67 -2.45
N ALA A 386 -8.30 12.72 -1.70
CA ALA A 386 -9.08 11.62 -2.27
C ALA A 386 -10.32 11.34 -1.42
N LEU A 387 -11.38 10.89 -2.07
CA LEU A 387 -12.67 10.57 -1.47
C LEU A 387 -13.17 9.22 -2.01
N SER A 388 -14.01 8.53 -1.22
CA SER A 388 -14.63 7.26 -1.61
C SER A 388 -16.05 7.50 -2.14
N TYR A 389 -16.33 6.98 -3.33
CA TYR A 389 -17.61 7.12 -4.04
C TYR A 389 -18.26 5.76 -4.25
N ALA A 390 -19.54 5.64 -3.93
CA ALA A 390 -20.33 4.40 -4.11
C ALA A 390 -21.09 4.37 -5.45
N ASP A 391 -21.60 5.51 -5.88
CA ASP A 391 -22.56 5.60 -6.99
C ASP A 391 -21.86 6.06 -8.29
N VAL A 392 -20.81 5.31 -8.67
CA VAL A 392 -20.06 5.57 -9.91
C VAL A 392 -20.77 4.95 -11.10
N PRO A 393 -21.09 5.72 -12.17
CA PRO A 393 -21.77 5.18 -13.35
C PRO A 393 -20.97 4.07 -14.03
N MET A 394 -21.54 2.87 -14.11
CA MET A 394 -20.86 1.69 -14.66
C MET A 394 -20.41 1.86 -16.11
N LYS A 395 -21.08 2.71 -16.89
CA LYS A 395 -20.67 3.05 -18.27
C LYS A 395 -19.26 3.66 -18.31
N ASN A 396 -18.93 4.54 -17.35
CA ASN A 396 -17.61 5.18 -17.24
C ASN A 396 -16.56 4.16 -16.81
N VAL A 397 -16.89 3.32 -15.82
CA VAL A 397 -16.01 2.22 -15.37
C VAL A 397 -15.70 1.27 -16.53
N LEU A 398 -16.72 0.83 -17.29
CA LEU A 398 -16.53 -0.04 -18.45
C LEU A 398 -15.66 0.60 -19.54
N CYS A 399 -15.81 1.90 -19.77
CA CYS A 399 -14.98 2.64 -20.73
C CYS A 399 -13.51 2.60 -20.29
N VAL A 400 -13.23 2.93 -19.03
CA VAL A 400 -11.87 2.87 -18.47
C VAL A 400 -11.30 1.45 -18.52
N LEU A 401 -12.09 0.43 -18.18
CA LEU A 401 -11.66 -0.98 -18.22
C LEU A 401 -11.38 -1.48 -19.63
N ARG A 402 -12.12 -1.00 -20.64
CA ARG A 402 -11.95 -1.40 -22.04
C ARG A 402 -10.60 -0.97 -22.61
N PHE A 403 -10.17 0.23 -22.28
CA PHE A 403 -8.96 0.84 -22.84
C PHE A 403 -7.78 0.82 -21.85
N GLY A 404 -8.05 0.66 -20.55
CA GLY A 404 -7.05 0.71 -19.50
C GLY A 404 -6.27 2.02 -19.46
N PRO A 405 -5.04 2.01 -18.94
CA PRO A 405 -4.18 3.20 -18.88
C PRO A 405 -3.86 3.84 -20.24
N GLN A 406 -4.02 3.11 -21.34
CA GLN A 406 -3.78 3.65 -22.69
C GLN A 406 -4.78 4.76 -23.06
N LEU A 407 -6.00 4.73 -22.51
CA LEU A 407 -6.98 5.78 -22.70
C LEU A 407 -6.51 7.10 -22.06
N ALA A 408 -5.96 7.01 -20.83
CA ALA A 408 -5.38 8.17 -20.16
C ALA A 408 -4.30 8.84 -21.01
N LEU A 409 -3.39 8.05 -21.58
CA LEU A 409 -2.30 8.54 -22.41
C LEU A 409 -2.78 9.20 -23.73
N ARG A 410 -3.79 8.64 -24.38
CA ARG A 410 -4.33 9.20 -25.63
C ARG A 410 -5.09 10.50 -25.38
N ARG A 411 -5.96 10.54 -24.36
CA ARG A 411 -6.75 11.73 -24.03
C ARG A 411 -5.90 12.89 -23.54
N LEU A 412 -4.87 12.60 -22.73
CA LEU A 412 -3.93 13.63 -22.27
C LEU A 412 -3.18 14.25 -23.45
N ALA A 413 -2.74 13.44 -24.43
CA ALA A 413 -2.09 13.94 -25.64
C ALA A 413 -3.04 14.72 -26.57
N GLU A 414 -4.36 14.51 -26.47
CA GLU A 414 -5.37 15.31 -27.20
C GLU A 414 -5.64 16.63 -26.49
N LEU A 415 -5.63 16.68 -25.14
CA LEU A 415 -5.82 17.90 -24.37
C LEU A 415 -4.62 18.84 -24.49
N GLU A 416 -3.39 18.32 -24.42
CA GLU A 416 -2.16 19.12 -24.61
C GLU A 416 -2.07 19.78 -25.99
N LYS A 417 -2.77 19.25 -27.00
CA LYS A 417 -2.84 19.84 -28.35
C LYS A 417 -3.92 20.91 -28.48
N CYS A 418 -4.85 20.99 -27.54
CA CYS A 418 -5.92 22.00 -27.57
C CYS A 418 -5.57 23.29 -26.78
N ASP A 419 -4.56 23.19 -25.88
CA ASP A 419 -4.10 24.31 -25.04
C ASP A 419 -2.86 25.02 -25.62
N GLY A 420 -2.35 24.60 -26.77
CA GLY A 420 -1.24 25.21 -27.53
C GLY A 420 -1.72 25.79 -28.86
#